data_924ce8373e5c6d17c92a00f2c54c02af
#
_entry.id   924ce8373e5c6d17c92a00f2c54c02af
#
_cell.length_a   1.000
_cell.length_b   1.000
_cell.length_c   1.000
_cell.angle_alpha   90.00
_cell.angle_beta   90.00
_cell.angle_gamma   90.00
#
_symmetry.space_group_name_H-M   'P 1'
#
loop_
_entity.id
_entity.type
_entity.pdbx_description
1 polymer ?
#
loop_
_entity_poly.entity_id
_entity_poly.type
_entity_poly.pdbx_seq_one_letter_code
_entity_poly.pdbx_strand_id
1 'polypeptide(L)'
;MKRILREKFFNRPTLIVAKELLGKYLVRKVNGREICGMITEIEAYDGFHDKASHASRGKTERNKIMFGPAGHWYIYFTYGMHWILNIITREEGYPAAVLIRGVLLKEGTAPLHAGRPDAAVDVPLAGRPLTGPARVTKYFKIDNKLNGEKANKASPFGKLRAGGLWIEDRGIKIPRSKIKRSPRIGVHYAGPVWAGKLHRFYIKQKDAY
;
A
#
# COMPACT_ATOMS: atom_id res chain seq x y z
N MET A 1 -11.18 18.21 -5.20
CA MET A 1 -11.11 17.56 -6.54
C MET A 1 -10.40 16.23 -6.39
N LYS A 2 -10.94 15.12 -6.93
CA LYS A 2 -10.28 13.80 -6.88
C LYS A 2 -9.28 13.67 -8.03
N ARG A 3 -7.99 13.48 -7.73
CA ARG A 3 -6.93 13.33 -8.73
C ARG A 3 -6.18 12.02 -8.51
N ILE A 4 -6.12 11.16 -9.53
CA ILE A 4 -5.33 9.94 -9.48
C ILE A 4 -3.84 10.28 -9.47
N LEU A 5 -3.09 9.67 -8.56
CA LEU A 5 -1.65 9.79 -8.54
C LEU A 5 -1.06 9.00 -9.70
N ARG A 6 -0.17 9.65 -10.44
CA ARG A 6 0.50 9.08 -11.62
C ARG A 6 1.96 8.80 -11.31
N GLU A 7 2.64 8.12 -12.21
CA GLU A 7 4.05 7.72 -12.14
C GLU A 7 4.97 8.85 -11.63
N LYS A 8 4.81 10.08 -12.13
CA LYS A 8 5.58 11.26 -11.68
C LYS A 8 5.51 11.49 -10.15
N PHE A 9 4.40 11.11 -9.51
CA PHE A 9 4.30 11.20 -8.05
C PHE A 9 5.17 10.16 -7.36
N PHE A 10 5.22 8.95 -7.91
CA PHE A 10 5.94 7.81 -7.32
C PHE A 10 7.42 7.80 -7.69
N ASN A 11 7.79 8.31 -8.88
CA ASN A 11 9.19 8.42 -9.33
C ASN A 11 9.93 9.56 -8.61
N ARG A 12 10.08 9.41 -7.31
CA ARG A 12 10.74 10.35 -6.38
C ARG A 12 11.35 9.58 -5.22
N PRO A 13 12.22 10.21 -4.39
CA PRO A 13 12.82 9.55 -3.21
C PRO A 13 11.76 8.88 -2.33
N THR A 14 11.96 7.60 -2.03
CA THR A 14 10.99 6.71 -1.38
C THR A 14 10.44 7.26 -0.06
N LEU A 15 11.32 7.84 0.77
CA LEU A 15 10.93 8.40 2.07
C LEU A 15 10.06 9.68 1.93
N ILE A 16 10.16 10.38 0.80
CA ILE A 16 9.30 11.53 0.50
C ILE A 16 7.93 11.01 0.07
N VAL A 17 7.90 10.10 -0.90
CA VAL A 17 6.65 9.46 -1.38
C VAL A 17 5.91 8.82 -0.22
N ALA A 18 6.60 8.09 0.64
CA ALA A 18 6.03 7.45 1.81
C ALA A 18 5.26 8.44 2.69
N LYS A 19 5.89 9.53 3.11
CA LYS A 19 5.21 10.54 3.96
C LYS A 19 4.03 11.21 3.27
N GLU A 20 4.15 11.48 1.97
CA GLU A 20 3.10 12.15 1.20
C GLU A 20 1.93 11.21 0.82
N LEU A 21 2.11 9.90 0.91
CA LEU A 21 1.02 8.93 0.77
C LEU A 21 0.06 8.93 1.96
N LEU A 22 0.51 9.35 3.14
CA LEU A 22 -0.41 9.54 4.27
C LEU A 22 -1.45 10.61 3.94
N GLY A 23 -2.72 10.30 4.21
CA GLY A 23 -3.86 11.15 3.84
C GLY A 23 -4.33 10.99 2.39
N LYS A 24 -3.63 10.22 1.53
CA LYS A 24 -4.15 9.82 0.22
C LYS A 24 -5.08 8.62 0.36
N TYR A 25 -5.88 8.36 -0.68
CA TYR A 25 -6.90 7.32 -0.64
C TYR A 25 -6.52 6.15 -1.53
N LEU A 26 -6.40 4.97 -0.92
CA LEU A 26 -6.37 3.71 -1.65
C LEU A 26 -7.80 3.41 -2.12
N VAL A 27 -7.96 3.17 -3.42
CA VAL A 27 -9.27 2.92 -4.04
C VAL A 27 -9.22 1.63 -4.84
N ARG A 28 -10.21 0.78 -4.65
CA ARG A 28 -10.39 -0.51 -5.33
C ARG A 28 -11.77 -0.59 -5.96
N LYS A 29 -11.83 -0.90 -7.25
CA LYS A 29 -13.08 -1.19 -7.94
C LYS A 29 -13.17 -2.69 -8.25
N VAL A 30 -14.22 -3.36 -7.76
CA VAL A 30 -14.47 -4.79 -7.99
C VAL A 30 -15.95 -4.97 -8.27
N ASN A 31 -16.31 -5.68 -9.34
CA ASN A 31 -17.69 -5.98 -9.71
C ASN A 31 -18.61 -4.73 -9.69
N GLY A 32 -18.12 -3.63 -10.27
CA GLY A 32 -18.87 -2.36 -10.32
C GLY A 32 -18.88 -1.56 -9.01
N ARG A 33 -18.52 -2.14 -7.89
CA ARG A 33 -18.46 -1.46 -6.58
C ARG A 33 -17.08 -0.86 -6.32
N GLU A 34 -17.06 0.33 -5.76
CA GLU A 34 -15.84 1.04 -5.36
C GLU A 34 -15.74 1.09 -3.84
N ILE A 35 -14.63 0.62 -3.32
CA ILE A 35 -14.27 0.77 -1.91
C ILE A 35 -13.05 1.67 -1.80
N CYS A 36 -12.99 2.48 -0.76
CA CYS A 36 -11.84 3.34 -0.52
C CYS A 36 -11.54 3.52 0.96
N GLY A 37 -10.25 3.75 1.24
CA GLY A 37 -9.79 4.09 2.59
C GLY A 37 -8.61 5.05 2.51
N MET A 38 -8.56 5.99 3.45
CA MET A 38 -7.44 6.92 3.58
C MET A 38 -6.23 6.19 4.16
N ILE A 39 -5.09 6.28 3.51
CA ILE A 39 -3.83 5.67 3.95
C ILE A 39 -3.37 6.35 5.23
N THR A 40 -3.24 5.58 6.30
CA THR A 40 -2.87 6.05 7.64
C THR A 40 -1.56 5.47 8.17
N GLU A 41 -1.07 4.40 7.54
CA GLU A 41 0.17 3.72 7.96
C GLU A 41 0.88 3.11 6.75
N ILE A 42 2.19 3.32 6.65
CA ILE A 42 3.07 2.80 5.60
C ILE A 42 4.45 2.43 6.14
N GLU A 43 5.20 1.61 5.38
CA GLU A 43 6.63 1.39 5.57
C GLU A 43 7.39 1.61 4.27
N ALA A 44 8.55 2.27 4.36
CA ALA A 44 9.44 2.51 3.23
C ALA A 44 10.57 1.49 3.19
N TYR A 45 10.85 0.96 2.00
CA TYR A 45 11.95 0.04 1.68
C TYR A 45 12.73 0.66 0.54
N ASP A 46 13.99 1.09 0.77
CA ASP A 46 14.68 2.03 -0.11
C ASP A 46 16.03 1.49 -0.60
N GLY A 47 15.99 0.79 -1.71
CA GLY A 47 17.18 0.42 -2.49
C GLY A 47 17.94 -0.81 -2.02
N PHE A 48 19.10 -0.98 -2.65
CA PHE A 48 20.00 -2.13 -2.48
C PHE A 48 20.60 -2.23 -1.08
N HIS A 49 20.83 -1.09 -0.43
CA HIS A 49 21.47 -1.03 0.88
C HIS A 49 20.54 -1.34 2.04
N ASP A 50 19.22 -1.29 1.80
CA ASP A 50 18.23 -1.57 2.83
C ASP A 50 18.14 -3.08 3.10
N LYS A 51 18.86 -3.56 4.11
CA LYS A 51 18.88 -4.99 4.48
C LYS A 51 17.52 -5.57 4.86
N ALA A 52 16.52 -4.72 5.15
CA ALA A 52 15.15 -5.15 5.37
C ALA A 52 14.34 -5.27 4.06
N SER A 53 14.86 -4.78 2.93
CA SER A 53 14.24 -4.92 1.62
C SER A 53 14.46 -6.31 1.04
N HIS A 54 13.46 -6.82 0.32
CA HIS A 54 13.60 -8.06 -0.45
C HIS A 54 14.69 -7.97 -1.53
N ALA A 55 15.04 -6.76 -1.96
CA ALA A 55 16.06 -6.52 -2.97
C ALA A 55 17.49 -6.46 -2.42
N SER A 56 17.68 -6.52 -1.11
CA SER A 56 19.01 -6.43 -0.48
C SER A 56 19.96 -7.55 -0.89
N ARG A 57 19.43 -8.67 -1.37
CA ARG A 57 20.19 -9.83 -1.86
C ARG A 57 20.20 -9.93 -3.40
N GLY A 58 19.85 -8.83 -4.08
CA GLY A 58 19.78 -8.78 -5.53
C GLY A 58 18.40 -9.09 -6.10
N LYS A 59 18.34 -9.13 -7.44
CA LYS A 59 17.11 -9.37 -8.21
C LYS A 59 16.81 -10.86 -8.28
N THR A 60 15.56 -11.22 -8.00
CA THR A 60 15.03 -12.59 -8.07
C THR A 60 13.69 -12.57 -8.81
N GLU A 61 13.18 -13.73 -9.23
CA GLU A 61 11.84 -13.83 -9.84
C GLU A 61 10.75 -13.26 -8.93
N ARG A 62 10.87 -13.44 -7.62
CA ARG A 62 9.91 -12.95 -6.63
C ARG A 62 9.89 -11.42 -6.54
N ASN A 63 11.04 -10.78 -6.58
CA ASN A 63 11.17 -9.34 -6.34
C ASN A 63 11.44 -8.52 -7.61
N LYS A 64 11.49 -9.14 -8.81
CA LYS A 64 11.81 -8.47 -10.07
C LYS A 64 10.95 -7.23 -10.34
N ILE A 65 9.70 -7.23 -9.88
CA ILE A 65 8.78 -6.10 -9.99
C ILE A 65 9.31 -4.85 -9.27
N MET A 66 10.07 -5.02 -8.18
CA MET A 66 10.65 -3.88 -7.45
C MET A 66 11.67 -3.08 -8.29
N PHE A 67 12.22 -3.70 -9.35
CA PHE A 67 13.17 -3.06 -10.27
C PHE A 67 12.49 -2.43 -11.49
N GLY A 68 11.17 -2.53 -11.58
CA GLY A 68 10.38 -1.93 -12.66
C GLY A 68 10.05 -0.45 -12.41
N PRO A 69 9.26 0.14 -13.31
CA PRO A 69 8.92 1.55 -13.25
C PRO A 69 8.04 1.90 -12.05
N ALA A 70 8.19 3.14 -11.57
CA ALA A 70 7.42 3.68 -10.45
C ALA A 70 5.90 3.66 -10.73
N GLY A 71 5.12 3.54 -9.65
CA GLY A 71 3.66 3.54 -9.75
C GLY A 71 3.06 2.22 -10.20
N HIS A 72 3.83 1.12 -10.16
CA HIS A 72 3.34 -0.25 -10.34
C HIS A 72 3.18 -0.95 -9.00
N TRP A 73 2.21 -1.85 -8.90
CA TRP A 73 1.96 -2.62 -7.70
C TRP A 73 2.97 -3.77 -7.57
N TYR A 74 3.59 -3.88 -6.41
CA TYR A 74 4.36 -5.06 -6.02
C TYR A 74 3.60 -5.81 -4.94
N ILE A 75 3.06 -6.97 -5.29
CA ILE A 75 2.23 -7.79 -4.42
C ILE A 75 2.89 -9.16 -4.26
N TYR A 76 3.14 -9.55 -3.03
CA TYR A 76 3.76 -10.84 -2.74
C TYR A 76 3.01 -11.59 -1.65
N PHE A 77 3.16 -12.91 -1.69
CA PHE A 77 2.56 -13.82 -0.72
C PHE A 77 3.53 -14.09 0.42
N THR A 78 3.05 -14.08 1.66
CA THR A 78 3.87 -14.30 2.84
C THR A 78 3.19 -15.20 3.86
N TYR A 79 3.98 -15.92 4.62
CA TYR A 79 3.54 -16.90 5.64
C TYR A 79 2.54 -17.94 5.12
N GLY A 80 2.52 -18.22 3.81
CA GLY A 80 1.59 -19.18 3.22
C GLY A 80 0.10 -18.77 3.27
N MET A 81 -0.24 -17.52 3.67
CA MET A 81 -1.63 -17.16 3.89
C MET A 81 -2.00 -15.71 3.58
N HIS A 82 -1.03 -14.81 3.34
CA HIS A 82 -1.33 -13.39 3.21
C HIS A 82 -0.68 -12.74 2.00
N TRP A 83 -1.43 -11.92 1.30
CA TRP A 83 -0.93 -10.99 0.30
C TRP A 83 -0.50 -9.68 0.96
N ILE A 84 0.56 -9.06 0.45
CA ILE A 84 1.11 -7.81 0.94
C ILE A 84 1.23 -6.83 -0.22
N LEU A 85 0.66 -5.62 -0.05
CA LEU A 85 0.56 -4.59 -1.07
C LEU A 85 1.65 -3.54 -0.92
N ASN A 86 2.44 -3.36 -1.99
CA ASN A 86 3.42 -2.28 -2.09
C ASN A 86 3.23 -1.51 -3.39
N ILE A 87 3.66 -0.25 -3.41
CA ILE A 87 3.78 0.58 -4.62
C ILE A 87 5.25 0.88 -4.89
N ILE A 88 5.69 0.66 -6.13
CA ILE A 88 7.07 0.92 -6.55
C ILE A 88 7.32 2.42 -6.61
N THR A 89 8.50 2.83 -6.15
CA THR A 89 8.98 4.22 -6.15
C THR A 89 10.34 4.31 -6.81
N ARG A 90 10.81 5.52 -7.08
CA ARG A 90 12.08 5.80 -7.74
C ARG A 90 12.10 5.41 -9.22
N GLU A 91 13.23 5.65 -9.83
CA GLU A 91 13.53 5.32 -11.23
C GLU A 91 13.59 3.80 -11.46
N GLU A 92 13.30 3.38 -12.67
CA GLU A 92 13.44 2.00 -13.09
C GLU A 92 14.87 1.50 -12.88
N GLY A 93 15.03 0.29 -12.43
CA GLY A 93 16.31 -0.31 -12.03
C GLY A 93 16.70 -0.09 -10.58
N TYR A 94 16.11 0.90 -9.88
CA TYR A 94 16.34 1.12 -8.45
C TYR A 94 15.24 0.46 -7.62
N PRO A 95 15.53 -0.62 -6.85
CA PRO A 95 14.51 -1.43 -6.20
C PRO A 95 14.00 -0.77 -4.91
N ALA A 96 12.95 0.02 -5.02
CA ALA A 96 12.36 0.69 -3.88
C ALA A 96 10.83 0.64 -3.90
N ALA A 97 10.23 0.51 -2.72
CA ALA A 97 8.78 0.41 -2.59
C ALA A 97 8.27 0.98 -1.27
N VAL A 98 6.99 1.36 -1.27
CA VAL A 98 6.24 1.71 -0.07
C VAL A 98 5.16 0.67 0.17
N LEU A 99 5.22 0.00 1.32
CA LEU A 99 4.23 -0.96 1.79
C LEU A 99 3.06 -0.21 2.45
N ILE A 100 1.82 -0.53 2.06
CA ILE A 100 0.60 0.01 2.67
C ILE A 100 0.17 -0.90 3.80
N ARG A 101 0.24 -0.38 5.05
CA ARG A 101 -0.03 -1.15 6.27
C ARG A 101 -1.38 -0.86 6.91
N GLY A 102 -1.89 0.33 6.72
CA GLY A 102 -3.14 0.72 7.37
C GLY A 102 -3.90 1.77 6.59
N VAL A 103 -5.23 1.68 6.68
CA VAL A 103 -6.15 2.64 6.08
C VAL A 103 -7.29 2.93 7.06
N LEU A 104 -7.83 4.14 6.99
CA LEU A 104 -9.09 4.53 7.62
C LEU A 104 -10.20 4.42 6.58
N LEU A 105 -11.14 3.53 6.82
CA LEU A 105 -12.23 3.28 5.87
C LEU A 105 -13.19 4.46 5.83
N LYS A 106 -13.62 4.86 4.63
CA LYS A 106 -14.61 5.91 4.46
C LYS A 106 -16.01 5.40 4.84
N GLU A 107 -16.81 6.24 5.50
CA GLU A 107 -18.23 5.98 5.74
C GLU A 107 -18.99 5.65 4.45
N GLY A 108 -19.91 4.70 4.52
CA GLY A 108 -20.68 4.23 3.37
C GLY A 108 -19.96 3.23 2.46
N THR A 109 -18.70 2.85 2.75
CA THR A 109 -18.02 1.76 2.05
C THR A 109 -18.39 0.42 2.70
N ALA A 110 -19.44 -0.23 2.17
CA ALA A 110 -19.73 -1.61 2.56
C ALA A 110 -18.61 -2.54 2.08
N PRO A 111 -18.20 -3.53 2.90
CA PRO A 111 -17.22 -4.51 2.49
C PRO A 111 -17.71 -5.31 1.28
N LEU A 112 -16.79 -5.68 0.40
CA LEU A 112 -17.10 -6.51 -0.79
C LEU A 112 -17.64 -7.91 -0.43
N HIS A 113 -17.67 -8.27 0.85
CA HIS A 113 -18.16 -9.54 1.38
C HIS A 113 -19.55 -9.45 2.01
N ALA A 114 -20.21 -8.29 2.02
CA ALA A 114 -21.57 -8.16 2.50
C ALA A 114 -22.50 -9.03 1.63
N GLY A 115 -22.96 -10.16 2.18
CA GLY A 115 -23.85 -11.11 1.50
C GLY A 115 -23.41 -12.58 1.55
N ARG A 116 -22.29 -12.94 2.19
CA ARG A 116 -21.97 -14.34 2.49
C ARG A 116 -22.03 -14.58 3.99
N PRO A 117 -22.91 -15.50 4.46
CA PRO A 117 -23.10 -15.76 5.92
C PRO A 117 -21.90 -16.41 6.62
N ASP A 118 -20.95 -16.97 5.85
CA ASP A 118 -19.77 -17.71 6.32
C ASP A 118 -18.51 -16.85 6.44
N ALA A 119 -18.57 -15.59 6.09
CA ALA A 119 -17.47 -14.66 6.27
C ALA A 119 -17.62 -13.88 7.59
N ALA A 120 -17.39 -14.52 8.73
CA ALA A 120 -17.05 -13.84 9.99
C ALA A 120 -15.68 -13.14 9.83
N VAL A 121 -15.58 -12.23 8.87
CA VAL A 121 -14.52 -11.24 8.84
C VAL A 121 -14.98 -10.17 9.80
N ASP A 122 -14.21 -9.94 10.84
CA ASP A 122 -14.32 -8.73 11.67
C ASP A 122 -14.14 -7.52 10.71
N VAL A 123 -15.27 -7.13 10.09
CA VAL A 123 -15.31 -6.05 9.12
C VAL A 123 -15.36 -4.76 9.91
N PRO A 124 -14.31 -3.96 9.90
CA PRO A 124 -14.34 -2.70 10.60
C PRO A 124 -15.49 -1.85 10.03
N LEU A 125 -16.36 -1.36 10.93
CA LEU A 125 -17.36 -0.37 10.57
C LEU A 125 -16.67 0.87 9.95
N ALA A 126 -17.39 1.57 9.10
CA ALA A 126 -16.95 2.85 8.56
C ALA A 126 -16.44 3.77 9.68
N GLY A 127 -15.35 4.48 9.43
CA GLY A 127 -14.68 5.32 10.45
C GLY A 127 -13.72 4.55 11.36
N ARG A 128 -13.58 3.21 11.26
CA ARG A 128 -12.58 2.45 12.01
C ARG A 128 -11.29 2.24 11.21
N PRO A 129 -10.12 2.28 11.87
CA PRO A 129 -8.85 1.99 11.24
C PRO A 129 -8.73 0.50 10.92
N LEU A 130 -8.37 0.20 9.69
CA LEU A 130 -7.97 -1.13 9.25
C LEU A 130 -6.45 -1.21 9.34
N THR A 131 -5.94 -1.79 10.41
CA THR A 131 -4.51 -1.87 10.72
C THR A 131 -3.96 -3.26 10.41
N GLY A 132 -2.80 -3.33 9.79
CA GLY A 132 -2.10 -4.54 9.36
C GLY A 132 -2.22 -4.79 7.86
N PRO A 133 -1.07 -5.06 7.17
CA PRO A 133 -1.03 -5.14 5.71
C PRO A 133 -1.88 -6.27 5.14
N ALA A 134 -1.92 -7.42 5.81
CA ALA A 134 -2.75 -8.55 5.43
C ALA A 134 -4.25 -8.26 5.55
N ARG A 135 -4.66 -7.49 6.56
CA ARG A 135 -6.07 -7.05 6.70
C ARG A 135 -6.45 -6.08 5.59
N VAL A 136 -5.54 -5.17 5.21
CA VAL A 136 -5.75 -4.26 4.07
C VAL A 136 -5.98 -5.05 2.79
N THR A 137 -5.08 -5.99 2.43
CA THR A 137 -5.23 -6.77 1.20
C THR A 137 -6.48 -7.63 1.20
N LYS A 138 -6.82 -8.27 2.32
CA LYS A 138 -8.04 -9.07 2.46
C LYS A 138 -9.29 -8.22 2.26
N TYR A 139 -9.38 -7.05 2.91
CA TYR A 139 -10.53 -6.15 2.80
C TYR A 139 -10.73 -5.63 1.38
N PHE A 140 -9.64 -5.19 0.72
CA PHE A 140 -9.65 -4.65 -0.64
C PHE A 140 -9.66 -5.74 -1.73
N LYS A 141 -9.72 -7.03 -1.38
CA LYS A 141 -9.62 -8.17 -2.32
C LYS A 141 -8.43 -8.04 -3.26
N ILE A 142 -7.26 -7.84 -2.69
CA ILE A 142 -6.01 -7.69 -3.40
C ILE A 142 -5.27 -9.02 -3.38
N ASP A 143 -4.92 -9.51 -4.56
CA ASP A 143 -4.18 -10.75 -4.79
C ASP A 143 -3.11 -10.56 -5.88
N ASN A 144 -2.45 -11.63 -6.29
CA ASN A 144 -1.40 -11.63 -7.31
C ASN A 144 -1.86 -11.19 -8.71
N LYS A 145 -3.16 -11.16 -8.99
CA LYS A 145 -3.68 -10.73 -10.30
C LYS A 145 -3.40 -9.25 -10.60
N LEU A 146 -3.11 -8.49 -9.55
CA LEU A 146 -2.74 -7.07 -9.64
C LEU A 146 -1.23 -6.85 -9.57
N ASN A 147 -0.44 -7.90 -9.37
CA ASN A 147 1.02 -7.78 -9.27
C ASN A 147 1.63 -7.34 -10.60
N GLY A 148 2.44 -6.29 -10.59
CA GLY A 148 3.03 -5.69 -11.77
C GLY A 148 2.09 -4.74 -12.55
N GLU A 149 0.81 -4.63 -12.17
CA GLU A 149 -0.13 -3.71 -12.81
C GLU A 149 0.15 -2.26 -12.40
N LYS A 150 -0.10 -1.33 -13.32
CA LYS A 150 0.00 0.10 -13.06
C LYS A 150 -1.12 0.55 -12.11
N ALA A 151 -0.82 1.43 -11.16
CA ALA A 151 -1.79 2.00 -10.23
C ALA A 151 -2.72 3.00 -10.94
N ASN A 152 -3.71 2.51 -11.68
CA ASN A 152 -4.70 3.31 -12.42
C ASN A 152 -6.12 2.71 -12.34
N LYS A 153 -7.12 3.43 -12.86
CA LYS A 153 -8.54 3.01 -12.83
C LYS A 153 -8.88 1.84 -13.74
N ALA A 154 -8.11 1.67 -14.80
CA ALA A 154 -8.37 0.65 -15.80
C ALA A 154 -7.18 -0.31 -15.88
N SER A 155 -7.45 -1.60 -15.79
CA SER A 155 -6.50 -2.58 -16.34
C SER A 155 -6.55 -2.42 -17.87
N PRO A 156 -5.41 -2.11 -18.54
CA PRO A 156 -5.39 -1.90 -20.00
C PRO A 156 -5.80 -3.13 -20.81
N PHE A 157 -5.82 -4.30 -20.21
CA PHE A 157 -6.04 -5.59 -20.88
C PHE A 157 -7.44 -6.17 -20.66
N GLY A 158 -8.48 -5.37 -20.54
CA GLY A 158 -9.86 -5.87 -20.68
C GLY A 158 -10.23 -7.11 -19.83
N LYS A 159 -9.45 -7.48 -18.84
CA LYS A 159 -9.80 -8.51 -17.86
C LYS A 159 -10.89 -7.96 -16.97
N LEU A 160 -12.09 -7.94 -17.49
CA LEU A 160 -13.34 -7.43 -16.93
C LEU A 160 -13.61 -7.84 -15.46
N ARG A 161 -12.87 -8.80 -14.91
CA ARG A 161 -13.05 -9.33 -13.55
C ARG A 161 -12.06 -8.81 -12.51
N ALA A 162 -10.89 -8.22 -12.90
CA ALA A 162 -9.91 -7.78 -11.91
C ALA A 162 -10.24 -6.42 -11.31
N GLY A 163 -10.95 -5.55 -12.03
CA GLY A 163 -11.24 -4.17 -11.60
C GLY A 163 -9.96 -3.34 -11.39
N GLY A 164 -10.07 -2.05 -11.13
CA GLY A 164 -8.92 -1.15 -10.93
C GLY A 164 -8.47 -1.08 -9.47
N LEU A 165 -7.18 -0.82 -9.26
CA LEU A 165 -6.59 -0.44 -7.97
C LEU A 165 -5.71 0.79 -8.18
N TRP A 166 -5.98 1.89 -7.47
CA TRP A 166 -5.26 3.14 -7.64
C TRP A 166 -5.20 3.94 -6.34
N ILE A 167 -4.39 5.00 -6.34
CA ILE A 167 -4.31 5.96 -5.24
C ILE A 167 -4.80 7.33 -5.73
N GLU A 168 -5.67 7.97 -4.94
CA GLU A 168 -6.21 9.31 -5.21
C GLU A 168 -5.71 10.35 -4.21
N ASP A 169 -5.38 11.53 -4.72
CA ASP A 169 -5.30 12.75 -3.93
C ASP A 169 -6.68 13.41 -3.88
N ARG A 170 -7.20 13.61 -2.67
CA ARG A 170 -8.47 14.30 -2.41
C ARG A 170 -8.27 15.66 -1.71
N GLY A 171 -7.04 16.19 -1.75
CA GLY A 171 -6.71 17.49 -1.18
C GLY A 171 -6.33 17.47 0.31
N ILE A 172 -6.38 16.31 0.97
CA ILE A 172 -5.98 16.22 2.38
C ILE A 172 -4.45 16.31 2.46
N LYS A 173 -3.97 17.25 3.27
CA LYS A 173 -2.56 17.44 3.59
C LYS A 173 -2.34 17.15 5.07
N ILE A 174 -1.55 16.15 5.38
CA ILE A 174 -1.19 15.83 6.76
C ILE A 174 0.00 16.72 7.17
N PRO A 175 -0.15 17.56 8.21
CA PRO A 175 0.97 18.34 8.73
C PRO A 175 2.12 17.42 9.19
N ARG A 176 3.36 17.82 8.94
CA ARG A 176 4.55 17.03 9.32
C ARG A 176 4.58 16.70 10.81
N SER A 177 4.13 17.60 11.67
CA SER A 177 4.03 17.43 13.13
C SER A 177 3.10 16.27 13.55
N LYS A 178 2.11 15.94 12.74
CA LYS A 178 1.17 14.84 12.97
C LYS A 178 1.68 13.48 12.47
N ILE A 179 2.71 13.46 11.64
CA ILE A 179 3.32 12.22 11.14
C ILE A 179 4.25 11.66 12.22
N LYS A 180 3.90 10.49 12.74
CA LYS A 180 4.75 9.73 13.66
C LYS A 180 5.66 8.80 12.89
N ARG A 181 6.82 8.50 13.50
CA ARG A 181 7.86 7.63 12.93
C ARG A 181 8.24 6.56 13.93
N SER A 182 8.48 5.36 13.44
CA SER A 182 8.97 4.25 14.25
C SER A 182 9.77 3.25 13.41
N PRO A 183 10.45 2.29 14.03
CA PRO A 183 10.97 1.13 13.32
C PRO A 183 9.87 0.40 12.56
N ARG A 184 10.26 -0.26 11.45
CA ARG A 184 9.40 -1.15 10.67
C ARG A 184 9.09 -2.41 11.47
N ILE A 185 7.98 -3.06 11.16
CA ILE A 185 7.51 -4.26 11.85
C ILE A 185 7.96 -5.52 11.11
N GLY A 186 8.47 -6.52 11.85
CA GLY A 186 8.84 -7.82 11.30
C GLY A 186 10.16 -7.85 10.52
N VAL A 187 11.06 -6.88 10.76
CA VAL A 187 12.34 -6.75 10.03
C VAL A 187 13.58 -7.03 10.89
N HIS A 188 13.44 -7.77 11.98
CA HIS A 188 14.55 -8.10 12.91
C HIS A 188 15.72 -8.81 12.20
N TYR A 189 15.44 -9.60 11.17
CA TYR A 189 16.44 -10.28 10.33
C TYR A 189 17.43 -9.33 9.63
N ALA A 190 17.11 -8.04 9.52
CA ALA A 190 17.95 -7.04 8.88
C ALA A 190 19.11 -6.54 9.76
N GLY A 191 19.20 -7.04 10.99
CA GLY A 191 20.17 -6.60 11.99
C GLY A 191 19.80 -5.26 12.65
N PRO A 192 20.47 -4.92 13.77
CA PRO A 192 20.02 -3.84 14.66
C PRO A 192 19.97 -2.47 13.97
N VAL A 193 20.92 -2.16 13.11
CA VAL A 193 20.98 -0.88 12.39
C VAL A 193 19.77 -0.71 11.47
N TRP A 194 19.45 -1.70 10.64
CA TRP A 194 18.37 -1.60 9.66
C TRP A 194 17.00 -1.85 10.27
N ALA A 195 16.91 -2.71 11.27
CA ALA A 195 15.69 -2.90 12.04
C ALA A 195 15.32 -1.63 12.83
N GLY A 196 16.30 -0.89 13.35
CA GLY A 196 16.10 0.36 14.09
C GLY A 196 15.78 1.59 13.24
N LYS A 197 15.93 1.54 11.90
CA LYS A 197 15.59 2.67 11.01
C LYS A 197 14.14 3.08 11.14
N LEU A 198 13.87 4.38 11.34
CA LEU A 198 12.52 4.94 11.50
C LEU A 198 11.81 5.11 10.14
N HIS A 199 11.68 4.02 9.40
CA HIS A 199 11.10 3.96 8.04
C HIS A 199 9.63 3.52 8.02
N ARG A 200 8.98 3.40 9.17
CA ARG A 200 7.52 3.29 9.31
C ARG A 200 6.96 4.65 9.67
N PHE A 201 5.96 5.11 8.91
CA PHE A 201 5.28 6.38 9.11
C PHE A 201 3.78 6.14 9.28
N TYR A 202 3.19 6.85 10.24
CA TYR A 202 1.75 6.71 10.50
C TYR A 202 1.17 7.99 11.12
N ILE A 203 -0.14 8.11 11.02
CA ILE A 203 -0.93 9.15 11.69
C ILE A 203 -1.88 8.49 12.68
N LYS A 204 -2.14 9.16 13.80
CA LYS A 204 -3.16 8.70 14.76
C LYS A 204 -4.55 8.96 14.16
N GLN A 205 -5.53 8.13 14.50
CA GLN A 205 -6.90 8.25 13.99
C GLN A 205 -7.49 9.66 14.21
N LYS A 206 -7.27 10.25 15.39
CA LYS A 206 -7.71 11.62 15.71
C LYS A 206 -7.07 12.72 14.85
N ASP A 207 -5.99 12.41 14.16
CA ASP A 207 -5.25 13.35 13.28
C ASP A 207 -5.60 13.15 11.79
N ALA A 208 -6.54 12.26 11.52
CA ALA A 208 -6.97 11.87 10.18
C ALA A 208 -8.15 12.73 9.66
N TYR A 209 -8.69 13.60 10.51
CA TYR A 209 -9.83 14.50 10.22
C TYR A 209 -9.42 15.95 10.35
#